data_842f204c6b0df901171709b720cd9521
#
_entry.id   842f204c6b0df901171709b720cd9521
#
_cell.length_a   1.000
_cell.length_b   1.000
_cell.length_c   1.000
_cell.angle_alpha   90.00
_cell.angle_beta   90.00
_cell.angle_gamma   90.00
#
_symmetry.space_group_name_H-M   'P 1'
#
loop_
_entity.id
_entity.type
_entity.pdbx_description
1 polymer ?
#
loop_
_entity_poly.entity_id
_entity_poly.type
_entity_poly.pdbx_seq_one_letter_code
_entity_poly.pdbx_strand_id
1 'polypeptide(L)'
;SAAAVLGGAGMYVDYAASKGAIDALTIGLGREVATDGIRVNAVRPGIIDTEIHAASGDPNRAFSAAGVVPMQRPGTAMECANAVAWLLSDEASYVTGTVVTVSGGR
;
A
#
# COMPACT_ATOMS: atom_id res chain seq x y z
N SER A 1 -2.11 2.04 -2.35
CA SER A 1 -1.35 1.81 -3.59
C SER A 1 -0.56 3.07 -3.98
N ALA A 2 0.62 2.87 -4.52
CA ALA A 2 1.43 3.97 -5.04
C ALA A 2 0.71 4.72 -6.18
N ALA A 3 -0.17 4.05 -6.92
CA ALA A 3 -0.99 4.68 -7.97
C ALA A 3 -1.83 5.85 -7.45
N ALA A 4 -2.29 5.78 -6.20
CA ALA A 4 -3.07 6.86 -5.59
C ALA A 4 -2.28 8.17 -5.50
N VAL A 5 -0.97 8.08 -5.26
CA VAL A 5 -0.06 9.24 -5.14
C VAL A 5 0.35 9.73 -6.53
N LEU A 6 0.63 8.81 -7.47
CA LEU A 6 1.13 9.12 -8.80
C LEU A 6 0.03 9.47 -9.81
N GLY A 7 -1.24 9.19 -9.47
CA GLY A 7 -2.39 9.49 -10.30
C GLY A 7 -2.63 8.54 -11.47
N GLY A 8 -1.69 7.65 -11.79
CA GLY A 8 -1.83 6.66 -12.86
C GLY A 8 -2.08 7.24 -14.26
N ALA A 9 -1.57 8.43 -14.53
CA ALA A 9 -1.85 9.16 -15.77
C ALA A 9 -1.50 8.35 -17.02
N GLY A 10 -2.43 8.30 -17.99
CA GLY A 10 -2.24 7.61 -19.25
C GLY A 10 -2.38 6.09 -19.21
N MET A 11 -2.54 5.50 -18.03
CA MET A 11 -2.60 4.03 -17.86
C MET A 11 -3.83 3.54 -17.10
N TYR A 12 -4.06 4.04 -15.86
CA TYR A 12 -5.15 3.56 -15.01
C TYR A 12 -5.64 4.65 -14.04
N VAL A 13 -6.09 5.77 -14.61
CA VAL A 13 -6.60 6.92 -13.83
C VAL A 13 -7.76 6.50 -12.91
N ASP A 14 -8.67 5.66 -13.41
CA ASP A 14 -9.80 5.14 -12.65
C ASP A 14 -9.34 4.27 -11.46
N TYR A 15 -8.34 3.42 -11.67
CA TYR A 15 -7.72 2.62 -10.60
C TYR A 15 -7.07 3.53 -9.56
N ALA A 16 -6.30 4.54 -10.01
CA ALA A 16 -5.66 5.51 -9.12
C ALA A 16 -6.70 6.27 -8.29
N ALA A 17 -7.81 6.69 -8.91
CA ALA A 17 -8.89 7.38 -8.22
C ALA A 17 -9.54 6.50 -7.14
N SER A 18 -9.77 5.21 -7.43
CA SER A 18 -10.35 4.28 -6.46
C SER A 18 -9.41 4.06 -5.26
N LYS A 19 -8.11 3.98 -5.49
CA LYS A 19 -7.11 3.85 -4.41
C LYS A 19 -6.99 5.14 -3.60
N GLY A 20 -7.08 6.30 -4.26
CA GLY A 20 -7.13 7.59 -3.57
C GLY A 20 -8.35 7.73 -2.67
N ALA A 21 -9.50 7.22 -3.10
CA ALA A 21 -10.71 7.20 -2.29
C ALA A 21 -10.54 6.35 -1.03
N ILE A 22 -9.88 5.19 -1.13
CA ILE A 22 -9.59 4.34 0.03
C ILE A 22 -8.65 5.05 1.01
N ASP A 23 -7.63 5.73 0.52
CA ASP A 23 -6.71 6.49 1.38
C ASP A 23 -7.45 7.60 2.13
N ALA A 24 -8.30 8.36 1.44
CA ALA A 24 -9.10 9.41 2.05
C ALA A 24 -10.09 8.85 3.09
N LEU A 25 -10.72 7.72 2.78
CA LEU A 25 -11.62 7.03 3.70
C LEU A 25 -10.87 6.58 4.97
N THR A 26 -9.68 6.02 4.81
CA THR A 26 -8.84 5.59 5.93
C THR A 26 -8.56 6.73 6.89
N ILE A 27 -8.16 7.88 6.37
CA ILE A 27 -7.86 9.06 7.18
C ILE A 27 -9.13 9.58 7.87
N GLY A 28 -10.19 9.76 7.11
CA GLY A 28 -11.45 10.31 7.63
C GLY A 28 -12.09 9.40 8.67
N LEU A 29 -12.22 8.12 8.35
CA LEU A 29 -12.83 7.15 9.27
C LEU A 29 -11.96 6.96 10.52
N GLY A 30 -10.64 6.93 10.38
CA GLY A 30 -9.75 6.83 11.53
C GLY A 30 -9.95 7.95 12.54
N ARG A 31 -10.18 9.16 12.05
CA ARG A 31 -10.48 10.31 12.91
C ARG A 31 -11.87 10.22 13.53
N GLU A 32 -12.85 9.77 12.74
CA GLU A 32 -14.25 9.72 13.17
C GLU A 32 -14.49 8.71 14.30
N VAL A 33 -13.81 7.56 14.27
CA VAL A 33 -14.01 6.47 15.25
C VAL A 33 -12.91 6.39 16.32
N ALA A 34 -12.01 7.34 16.34
CA ALA A 34 -10.88 7.32 17.27
C ALA A 34 -11.32 7.31 18.73
N THR A 35 -12.36 8.07 19.09
CA THR A 35 -12.89 8.11 20.45
C THR A 35 -13.63 6.83 20.86
N ASP A 36 -13.99 6.01 19.88
CA ASP A 36 -14.61 4.70 20.14
C ASP A 36 -13.55 3.60 20.39
N GLY A 37 -12.25 3.96 20.39
CA GLY A 37 -11.18 3.00 20.58
C GLY A 37 -10.91 2.12 19.36
N ILE A 38 -11.36 2.55 18.18
CA ILE A 38 -11.17 1.83 16.93
C ILE A 38 -10.07 2.52 16.11
N ARG A 39 -9.08 1.75 15.70
CA ARG A 39 -8.00 2.23 14.84
C ARG A 39 -8.25 1.79 13.40
N VAL A 40 -8.06 2.70 12.45
CA VAL A 40 -8.24 2.44 11.02
C VAL A 40 -6.98 2.91 10.31
N ASN A 41 -6.27 2.00 9.69
CA ASN A 41 -5.05 2.26 8.97
C ASN A 41 -5.06 1.53 7.62
N ALA A 42 -4.17 1.91 6.73
CA ALA A 42 -3.99 1.26 5.45
C ALA A 42 -2.52 1.07 5.14
N VAL A 43 -2.22 0.15 4.24
CA VAL A 43 -0.88 -0.08 3.70
C VAL A 43 -0.92 0.26 2.21
N ARG A 44 0.10 0.96 1.74
CA ARG A 44 0.29 1.29 0.33
C ARG A 44 1.50 0.51 -0.19
N PRO A 45 1.29 -0.70 -0.78
CA PRO A 45 2.39 -1.46 -1.36
C PRO A 45 2.92 -0.77 -2.63
N GLY A 46 4.22 -0.88 -2.85
CA GLY A 46 4.85 -0.53 -4.11
C GLY A 46 4.91 -1.75 -5.04
N ILE A 47 6.08 -1.98 -5.63
CA ILE A 47 6.32 -3.12 -6.51
C ILE A 47 6.61 -4.35 -5.65
N ILE A 48 5.68 -5.30 -5.64
CA ILE A 48 5.74 -6.50 -4.81
C ILE A 48 5.73 -7.73 -5.70
N ASP A 49 6.63 -8.67 -5.44
CA ASP A 49 6.67 -9.95 -6.13
C ASP A 49 5.56 -10.86 -5.59
N THR A 50 4.48 -10.95 -6.35
CA THR A 50 3.29 -11.76 -6.01
C THR A 50 2.76 -12.48 -7.22
N GLU A 51 1.86 -13.43 -6.99
CA GLU A 51 1.19 -14.19 -8.05
C GLU A 51 0.30 -13.33 -8.96
N ILE A 52 -0.06 -12.12 -8.55
CA ILE A 52 -0.87 -11.20 -9.36
C ILE A 52 -0.16 -10.84 -10.68
N HIS A 53 1.17 -10.78 -10.67
CA HIS A 53 1.95 -10.49 -11.87
C HIS A 53 1.90 -11.67 -12.86
N ALA A 54 1.96 -12.90 -12.36
CA ALA A 54 1.79 -14.10 -13.18
C ALA A 54 0.37 -14.16 -13.77
N ALA A 55 -0.65 -13.84 -12.98
CA ALA A 55 -2.05 -13.82 -13.42
C ALA A 55 -2.30 -12.76 -14.50
N SER A 56 -1.54 -11.67 -14.52
CA SER A 56 -1.63 -10.63 -15.57
C SER A 56 -0.76 -10.93 -16.80
N GLY A 57 -0.15 -12.11 -16.88
CA GLY A 57 0.59 -12.59 -18.05
C GLY A 57 2.09 -12.32 -18.03
N ASP A 58 2.63 -11.73 -16.96
CA ASP A 58 4.07 -11.48 -16.82
C ASP A 58 4.53 -11.84 -15.40
N PRO A 59 4.99 -13.09 -15.19
CA PRO A 59 5.45 -13.53 -13.87
C PRO A 59 6.72 -12.81 -13.40
N ASN A 60 7.47 -12.16 -14.31
CA ASN A 60 8.69 -11.44 -13.97
C ASN A 60 8.49 -9.93 -13.88
N ARG A 61 7.27 -9.45 -13.94
CA ARG A 61 6.97 -8.01 -13.98
C ARG A 61 7.57 -7.26 -12.78
N ALA A 62 7.49 -7.83 -11.57
CA ALA A 62 8.03 -7.19 -10.38
C ALA A 62 9.55 -7.01 -10.50
N PHE A 63 10.27 -8.02 -10.97
CA PHE A 63 11.72 -7.95 -11.13
C PHE A 63 12.14 -7.02 -12.26
N SER A 64 11.43 -7.04 -13.40
CA SER A 64 11.76 -6.15 -14.53
C SER A 64 11.49 -4.68 -14.19
N ALA A 65 10.57 -4.39 -13.29
CA ALA A 65 10.25 -3.02 -12.86
C ALA A 65 11.09 -2.56 -11.65
N ALA A 66 11.86 -3.44 -11.01
CA ALA A 66 12.58 -3.13 -9.76
C ALA A 66 13.65 -2.04 -9.90
N GLY A 67 14.13 -1.78 -11.14
CA GLY A 67 15.12 -0.73 -11.40
C GLY A 67 14.67 0.67 -10.99
N VAL A 68 13.37 0.94 -10.89
CA VAL A 68 12.84 2.22 -10.44
C VAL A 68 12.63 2.30 -8.93
N VAL A 69 12.91 1.20 -8.22
CA VAL A 69 12.81 1.15 -6.75
C VAL A 69 14.16 1.55 -6.15
N PRO A 70 14.22 2.53 -5.24
CA PRO A 70 15.48 2.91 -4.60
C PRO A 70 16.24 1.75 -3.96
N MET A 71 15.54 0.79 -3.35
CA MET A 71 16.18 -0.41 -2.80
C MET A 71 16.61 -1.43 -3.85
N GLN A 72 16.34 -1.18 -5.14
CA GLN A 72 16.77 -1.98 -6.30
C GLN A 72 16.29 -3.43 -6.26
N ARG A 73 15.16 -3.67 -5.66
CA ARG A 73 14.49 -4.99 -5.67
C ARG A 73 12.99 -4.81 -5.44
N PRO A 74 12.15 -5.77 -5.88
CA PRO A 74 10.76 -5.79 -5.44
C PRO A 74 10.68 -6.15 -3.96
N GLY A 75 9.60 -5.74 -3.31
CA GLY A 75 9.28 -6.23 -1.98
C GLY A 75 8.69 -7.64 -2.04
N THR A 76 8.64 -8.31 -0.91
CA THR A 76 7.98 -9.61 -0.77
C THR A 76 6.58 -9.43 -0.20
N ALA A 77 5.71 -10.40 -0.44
CA ALA A 77 4.38 -10.42 0.19
C ALA A 77 4.50 -10.39 1.73
N MET A 78 5.49 -11.08 2.28
CA MET A 78 5.74 -11.10 3.73
C MET A 78 6.14 -9.73 4.27
N GLU A 79 6.90 -8.95 3.51
CA GLU A 79 7.26 -7.59 3.93
C GLU A 79 6.02 -6.69 4.04
N CYS A 80 5.06 -6.82 3.13
CA CYS A 80 3.78 -6.14 3.27
C CYS A 80 2.96 -6.68 4.45
N ALA A 81 2.90 -8.00 4.60
CA ALA A 81 2.17 -8.64 5.68
C ALA A 81 2.71 -8.23 7.06
N ASN A 82 4.03 -8.08 7.19
CA ASN A 82 4.65 -7.63 8.45
C ASN A 82 4.20 -6.22 8.84
N ALA A 83 4.05 -5.31 7.87
CA ALA A 83 3.54 -3.97 8.12
C ALA A 83 2.07 -4.02 8.59
N VAL A 84 1.24 -4.84 7.94
CA VAL A 84 -0.16 -5.03 8.32
C VAL A 84 -0.26 -5.61 9.73
N ALA A 85 0.52 -6.65 10.02
CA ALA A 85 0.52 -7.29 11.34
C ALA A 85 0.89 -6.32 12.45
N TRP A 86 1.90 -5.47 12.22
CA TRP A 86 2.29 -4.45 13.18
C TRP A 86 1.16 -3.44 13.43
N LEU A 87 0.51 -2.97 12.37
CA LEU A 87 -0.61 -2.03 12.50
C LEU A 87 -1.78 -2.63 13.28
N LEU A 88 -1.98 -3.94 13.19
CA LEU A 88 -3.04 -4.65 13.93
C LEU A 88 -2.66 -4.97 15.37
N SER A 89 -1.39 -4.82 15.73
CA SER A 89 -0.89 -5.17 17.06
C SER A 89 -1.06 -4.02 18.05
N ASP A 90 -0.97 -4.35 19.34
CA ASP A 90 -1.00 -3.36 20.42
C ASP A 90 0.21 -2.43 20.39
N GLU A 91 1.30 -2.83 19.74
CA GLU A 91 2.49 -1.99 19.56
C GLU A 91 2.17 -0.73 18.73
N ALA A 92 1.14 -0.79 17.88
CA ALA A 92 0.66 0.33 17.10
C ALA A 92 -0.53 1.05 17.75
N SER A 93 -0.65 1.00 19.08
CA SER A 93 -1.82 1.48 19.81
C SER A 93 -2.11 2.97 19.67
N TYR A 94 -1.12 3.77 19.29
CA TYR A 94 -1.31 5.22 19.07
C TYR A 94 -1.31 5.58 17.58
N VAL A 95 -1.48 4.59 16.69
CA VAL A 95 -1.45 4.76 15.24
C VAL A 95 -2.86 4.55 14.67
N THR A 96 -3.46 5.60 14.16
CA THR A 96 -4.76 5.56 13.48
C THR A 96 -4.83 6.63 12.40
N GLY A 97 -5.62 6.40 11.37
CA GLY A 97 -5.81 7.35 10.28
C GLY A 97 -4.58 7.50 9.40
N THR A 98 -3.67 6.53 9.38
CA THR A 98 -2.43 6.61 8.59
C THR A 98 -2.41 5.62 7.44
N VAL A 99 -1.67 5.97 6.41
CA VAL A 99 -1.36 5.09 5.27
C VAL A 99 0.14 4.85 5.28
N VAL A 100 0.54 3.62 5.50
CA VAL A 100 1.95 3.23 5.56
C VAL A 100 2.40 2.74 4.18
N THR A 101 3.39 3.40 3.63
CA THR A 101 3.96 3.02 2.33
C THR A 101 5.02 1.94 2.52
N VAL A 102 4.85 0.81 1.82
CA VAL A 102 5.78 -0.33 1.82
C VAL A 102 6.27 -0.53 0.39
N SER A 103 7.33 0.19 0.01
CA SER A 103 7.66 0.38 -1.40
C SER A 103 9.16 0.38 -1.72
N GLY A 104 10.02 0.14 -0.73
CA GLY A 104 11.47 0.22 -0.96
C GLY A 104 11.97 1.62 -1.29
N GLY A 105 11.20 2.65 -0.92
CA GLY A 105 11.56 4.04 -1.15
C GLY A 105 10.89 4.71 -2.35
N ARG A 106 10.10 3.95 -3.12
CA ARG A 106 9.34 4.50 -4.24
C ARG A 106 8.01 5.11 -3.70
#